data_ad4daaebf88ab4de78899212d7107542
#
_entry.id   ad4daaebf88ab4de78899212d7107542
#
_cell.length_a   1.000
_cell.length_b   1.000
_cell.length_c   1.000
_cell.angle_alpha   90.00
_cell.angle_beta   90.00
_cell.angle_gamma   90.00
#
_symmetry.space_group_name_H-M   'P 1'
#
loop_
_entity.id
_entity.type
_entity.pdbx_description
1 polymer ?
#
loop_
_entity_poly.entity_id
_entity_poly.type
_entity_poly.pdbx_seq_one_letter_code
_entity_poly.pdbx_strand_id
1 'polypeptide(L)'
;MVFNTGAALLDAIVLAVVSREQEGTYGYKITQDVRKVLNVSEATMYPVLRRLQKDECLEVYDMQFDGRNRRYYKVTEKGMAQLNLYKVEWKNYTRKITEMFEGGAAE
;
A
#
# COMPACT_ATOMS: atom_id res chain seq x y z
N MET A 1 14.48 -0.93 10.46
CA MET A 1 13.88 0.14 9.65
C MET A 1 12.95 0.98 10.49
N VAL A 2 13.00 2.28 10.31
CA VAL A 2 12.10 3.18 11.02
C VAL A 2 10.88 3.45 10.13
N PHE A 3 9.69 3.30 10.70
CA PHE A 3 8.46 3.56 9.94
C PHE A 3 8.36 5.04 9.62
N ASN A 4 8.21 5.35 8.34
CA ASN A 4 8.07 6.71 7.85
C ASN A 4 6.61 6.91 7.42
N THR A 5 5.90 7.81 8.12
CA THR A 5 4.47 7.98 7.89
C THR A 5 4.13 8.52 6.51
N GLY A 6 5.05 9.21 5.86
CA GLY A 6 4.77 9.73 4.51
C GLY A 6 4.73 8.64 3.47
N ALA A 7 5.92 8.32 2.93
CA ALA A 7 6.03 7.36 1.84
C ALA A 7 5.69 5.93 2.27
N ALA A 8 6.18 5.53 3.45
CA ALA A 8 5.98 4.14 3.90
C ALA A 8 4.51 3.82 4.18
N LEU A 9 3.78 4.78 4.73
CA LEU A 9 2.36 4.56 5.01
C LEU A 9 1.58 4.36 3.72
N LEU A 10 1.82 5.17 2.72
CA LEU A 10 1.13 5.04 1.44
C LEU A 10 1.49 3.73 0.75
N ASP A 11 2.78 3.36 0.74
CA ASP A 11 3.22 2.07 0.19
C ASP A 11 2.51 0.92 0.89
N ALA A 12 2.45 0.97 2.21
CA ALA A 12 1.83 -0.10 3.00
C ALA A 12 0.33 -0.23 2.69
N ILE A 13 -0.36 0.89 2.57
CA ILE A 13 -1.79 0.88 2.28
C ILE A 13 -2.04 0.37 0.87
N VAL A 14 -1.22 0.77 -0.11
CA VAL A 14 -1.36 0.28 -1.48
C VAL A 14 -1.16 -1.23 -1.52
N LEU A 15 -0.10 -1.74 -0.88
CA LEU A 15 0.13 -3.18 -0.84
C LEU A 15 -1.02 -3.92 -0.16
N ALA A 16 -1.55 -3.36 0.92
CA ALA A 16 -2.67 -3.97 1.62
C ALA A 16 -3.92 -4.04 0.74
N VAL A 17 -4.22 -2.96 0.05
CA VAL A 17 -5.39 -2.90 -0.83
C VAL A 17 -5.26 -3.89 -1.98
N VAL A 18 -4.09 -3.92 -2.64
CA VAL A 18 -3.88 -4.84 -3.76
C VAL A 18 -3.89 -6.29 -3.29
N SER A 19 -3.37 -6.55 -2.09
CA SER A 19 -3.30 -7.93 -1.57
C SER A 19 -4.66 -8.56 -1.34
N ARG A 20 -5.72 -7.76 -1.19
CA ARG A 20 -7.07 -8.27 -1.01
C ARG A 20 -7.64 -8.89 -2.27
N GLU A 21 -7.07 -8.55 -3.43
CA GLU A 21 -7.53 -9.05 -4.72
C GLU A 21 -6.54 -10.07 -5.23
N GLN A 22 -6.79 -11.34 -4.94
CA GLN A 22 -5.85 -12.41 -5.32
C GLN A 22 -5.66 -12.50 -6.83
N GLU A 23 -6.70 -12.17 -7.58
CA GLU A 23 -6.65 -12.20 -9.05
C GLU A 23 -6.07 -10.91 -9.63
N GLY A 24 -5.76 -9.95 -8.78
CA GLY A 24 -5.26 -8.67 -9.23
C GLY A 24 -6.33 -7.61 -9.29
N THR A 25 -5.90 -6.35 -9.34
CA THR A 25 -6.80 -5.21 -9.42
C THR A 25 -6.14 -4.12 -10.28
N TYR A 26 -6.89 -3.10 -10.64
CA TYR A 26 -6.41 -2.08 -11.56
C TYR A 26 -6.33 -0.72 -10.89
N GLY A 27 -5.58 0.20 -11.53
CA GLY A 27 -5.21 1.46 -10.92
C GLY A 27 -6.36 2.29 -10.40
N TYR A 28 -7.45 2.39 -11.16
CA TYR A 28 -8.61 3.17 -10.72
C TYR A 28 -9.21 2.60 -9.43
N LYS A 29 -9.39 1.28 -9.40
CA LYS A 29 -9.95 0.64 -8.22
C LYS A 29 -9.03 0.76 -7.01
N ILE A 30 -7.72 0.61 -7.25
CA ILE A 30 -6.73 0.80 -6.17
C ILE A 30 -6.87 2.21 -5.59
N THR A 31 -6.92 3.22 -6.45
CA THR A 31 -7.05 4.60 -6.00
C THR A 31 -8.32 4.81 -5.20
N GLN A 32 -9.44 4.27 -5.68
CA GLN A 32 -10.71 4.37 -4.97
C GLN A 32 -10.65 3.76 -3.59
N ASP A 33 -10.04 2.57 -3.48
CA ASP A 33 -9.94 1.89 -2.20
C ASP A 33 -9.01 2.63 -1.24
N VAL A 34 -7.89 3.14 -1.74
CA VAL A 34 -6.97 3.91 -0.91
C VAL A 34 -7.63 5.20 -0.41
N ARG A 35 -8.47 5.80 -1.24
CA ARG A 35 -9.16 7.05 -0.86
C ARG A 35 -10.15 6.88 0.28
N LYS A 36 -10.49 5.65 0.62
CA LYS A 36 -11.34 5.42 1.79
C LYS A 36 -10.63 5.77 3.09
N VAL A 37 -9.30 5.78 3.08
CA VAL A 37 -8.51 6.07 4.29
C VAL A 37 -7.56 7.24 4.11
N LEU A 38 -7.14 7.56 2.91
CA LEU A 38 -6.21 8.67 2.65
C LEU A 38 -6.74 9.52 1.51
N ASN A 39 -6.53 10.82 1.61
CA ASN A 39 -6.92 11.74 0.56
C ASN A 39 -5.80 11.84 -0.47
N VAL A 40 -5.86 10.99 -1.50
CA VAL A 40 -4.85 10.94 -2.54
C VAL A 40 -5.51 11.03 -3.92
N SER A 41 -4.76 11.52 -4.89
CA SER A 41 -5.20 11.60 -6.28
C SER A 41 -4.58 10.47 -7.10
N GLU A 42 -5.11 10.25 -8.30
CA GLU A 42 -4.50 9.28 -9.21
C GLU A 42 -3.08 9.70 -9.56
N ALA A 43 -2.83 11.00 -9.70
CA ALA A 43 -1.50 11.50 -10.01
C ALA A 43 -0.49 11.11 -8.92
N THR A 44 -0.93 11.09 -7.66
CA THR A 44 -0.09 10.67 -6.55
C THR A 44 0.13 9.15 -6.57
N MET A 45 -0.88 8.41 -7.01
CA MET A 45 -0.83 6.94 -6.98
C MET A 45 0.12 6.36 -8.02
N TYR A 46 0.17 6.93 -9.23
CA TYR A 46 0.98 6.34 -10.30
C TYR A 46 2.46 6.19 -9.96
N PRO A 47 3.13 7.20 -9.36
CA PRO A 47 4.53 7.01 -8.96
C PRO A 47 4.70 5.91 -7.93
N VAL A 48 3.75 5.76 -7.01
CA VAL A 48 3.81 4.70 -5.99
C VAL A 48 3.71 3.33 -6.64
N LEU A 49 2.75 3.15 -7.55
CA LEU A 49 2.58 1.88 -8.25
C LEU A 49 3.82 1.54 -9.07
N ARG A 50 4.41 2.52 -9.76
CA ARG A 50 5.61 2.29 -10.54
C ARG A 50 6.80 1.89 -9.66
N ARG A 51 6.96 2.56 -8.53
CA ARG A 51 8.05 2.24 -7.61
C ARG A 51 7.90 0.83 -7.04
N LEU A 52 6.69 0.47 -6.63
CA LEU A 52 6.44 -0.87 -6.10
C LEU A 52 6.63 -1.95 -7.16
N GLN A 53 6.30 -1.64 -8.40
CA GLN A 53 6.57 -2.56 -9.51
C GLN A 53 8.08 -2.70 -9.74
N LYS A 54 8.80 -1.59 -9.76
CA LYS A 54 10.24 -1.60 -9.95
C LYS A 54 10.94 -2.39 -8.84
N ASP A 55 10.45 -2.26 -7.63
CA ASP A 55 10.99 -2.98 -6.47
C ASP A 55 10.50 -4.41 -6.40
N GLU A 56 9.76 -4.85 -7.39
CA GLU A 56 9.25 -6.22 -7.50
C GLU A 56 8.27 -6.61 -6.40
N CYS A 57 7.64 -5.62 -5.78
CA CYS A 57 6.58 -5.86 -4.81
C CYS A 57 5.22 -6.02 -5.49
N LEU A 58 5.08 -5.49 -6.70
CA LEU A 58 3.90 -5.69 -7.54
C LEU A 58 4.33 -6.25 -8.88
N GLU A 59 3.54 -7.16 -9.40
CA GLU A 59 3.67 -7.57 -10.80
C GLU A 59 2.50 -6.98 -11.57
N VAL A 60 2.73 -6.75 -12.85
CA VAL A 60 1.78 -6.05 -13.72
C VAL A 60 1.47 -6.92 -14.91
N TYR A 61 0.21 -6.97 -15.28
CA TYR A 61 -0.21 -7.66 -16.50
C TYR A 61 -1.42 -6.96 -17.08
N ASP A 62 -1.61 -7.13 -18.39
CA ASP A 62 -2.74 -6.53 -19.08
C ASP A 62 -3.83 -7.55 -19.28
N MET A 63 -5.08 -7.12 -19.12
CA MET A 63 -6.24 -7.94 -19.41
C MET A 63 -7.22 -7.14 -20.25
N GLN A 64 -7.94 -7.84 -21.11
CA GLN A 64 -9.00 -7.26 -21.89
C GLN A 64 -10.24 -7.07 -21.00
N PHE A 65 -10.81 -5.89 -21.08
CA PHE A 65 -12.06 -5.59 -20.41
C PHE A 65 -12.86 -4.66 -21.30
N ASP A 66 -14.04 -5.10 -21.74
CA ASP A 66 -14.90 -4.32 -22.63
C ASP A 66 -14.17 -3.86 -23.89
N GLY A 67 -13.35 -4.74 -24.48
CA GLY A 67 -12.62 -4.44 -25.69
C GLY A 67 -11.44 -3.54 -25.51
N ARG A 68 -11.06 -3.22 -24.28
CA ARG A 68 -9.90 -2.37 -23.97
C ARG A 68 -8.89 -3.13 -23.15
N ASN A 69 -7.61 -2.83 -23.34
CA ASN A 69 -6.58 -3.33 -22.46
C ASN A 69 -6.64 -2.57 -21.15
N ARG A 70 -6.64 -3.33 -20.05
CA ARG A 70 -6.62 -2.76 -18.70
C ARG A 70 -5.42 -3.31 -17.98
N ARG A 71 -4.63 -2.44 -17.36
CA ARG A 71 -3.46 -2.85 -16.59
C ARG A 71 -3.87 -3.27 -15.20
N TYR A 72 -3.47 -4.49 -14.82
CA TYR A 72 -3.75 -5.07 -13.51
C TYR A 72 -2.47 -5.18 -12.70
N TYR A 73 -2.62 -5.08 -11.40
CA TYR A 73 -1.52 -5.18 -10.43
C TYR A 73 -1.84 -6.29 -9.45
N LYS A 74 -0.79 -7.02 -9.07
CA LYS A 74 -0.92 -8.13 -8.14
C LYS A 74 0.30 -8.11 -7.23
N VAL A 75 0.10 -8.41 -5.93
CA VAL A 75 1.21 -8.41 -4.98
C VAL A 75 2.02 -9.68 -5.16
N THR A 76 3.34 -9.53 -5.22
CA THR A 76 4.27 -10.65 -5.30
C THR A 76 4.56 -11.21 -3.93
N GLU A 77 5.31 -12.35 -3.87
CA GLU A 77 5.77 -12.87 -2.58
C GLU A 77 6.61 -11.83 -1.85
N LYS A 78 7.49 -11.15 -2.57
CA LYS A 78 8.31 -10.09 -2.01
C LYS A 78 7.45 -8.96 -1.47
N GLY A 79 6.40 -8.60 -2.20
CA GLY A 79 5.44 -7.58 -1.77
C GLY A 79 4.72 -7.99 -0.50
N MET A 80 4.34 -9.26 -0.39
CA MET A 80 3.68 -9.74 0.83
C MET A 80 4.62 -9.69 2.04
N ALA A 81 5.89 -10.06 1.84
CA ALA A 81 6.89 -9.96 2.91
C ALA A 81 7.05 -8.51 3.35
N GLN A 82 7.10 -7.58 2.41
CA GLN A 82 7.22 -6.16 2.70
C GLN A 82 5.97 -5.66 3.45
N LEU A 83 4.80 -6.09 3.04
CA LEU A 83 3.56 -5.72 3.70
C LEU A 83 3.55 -6.21 5.16
N ASN A 84 3.98 -7.44 5.38
CA ASN A 84 4.02 -8.00 6.73
C ASN A 84 4.98 -7.20 7.62
N LEU A 85 6.10 -6.77 7.08
CA LEU A 85 7.04 -5.93 7.81
C LEU A 85 6.39 -4.59 8.16
N TYR A 86 5.71 -3.97 7.21
CA TYR A 86 4.99 -2.72 7.47
C TYR A 86 3.95 -2.87 8.57
N LYS A 87 3.25 -4.01 8.60
CA LYS A 87 2.23 -4.26 9.64
C LYS A 87 2.86 -4.27 11.03
N VAL A 88 4.01 -4.91 11.18
CA VAL A 88 4.72 -4.95 12.45
C VAL A 88 5.18 -3.55 12.85
N GLU A 89 5.76 -2.82 11.91
CA GLU A 89 6.26 -1.48 12.19
C GLU A 89 5.13 -0.52 12.51
N TRP A 90 4.00 -0.66 11.86
CA TRP A 90 2.82 0.15 12.15
C TRP A 90 2.34 -0.06 13.57
N LYS A 91 2.27 -1.33 14.03
CA LYS A 91 1.87 -1.62 15.39
C LYS A 91 2.80 -0.96 16.41
N ASN A 92 4.10 -1.06 16.17
CA ASN A 92 5.09 -0.45 17.07
C ASN A 92 4.97 1.08 17.06
N TYR A 93 4.81 1.65 15.88
CA TYR A 93 4.71 3.10 15.71
C TYR A 93 3.45 3.63 16.41
N THR A 94 2.30 3.03 16.18
CA THR A 94 1.05 3.51 16.77
C THR A 94 1.01 3.31 18.27
N ARG A 95 1.63 2.23 18.77
CA ARG A 95 1.73 2.04 20.21
C ARG A 95 2.48 3.19 20.86
N LYS A 96 3.61 3.59 20.27
CA LYS A 96 4.40 4.69 20.81
C LYS A 96 3.65 6.01 20.74
N ILE A 97 2.96 6.26 19.65
CA ILE A 97 2.17 7.49 19.50
C ILE A 97 1.04 7.52 20.52
N THR A 98 0.34 6.40 20.68
CA THR A 98 -0.75 6.30 21.65
C THR A 98 -0.24 6.57 23.06
N GLU A 99 0.89 5.98 23.42
CA GLU A 99 1.49 6.22 24.74
C GLU A 99 1.82 7.70 24.94
N MET A 100 2.32 8.36 23.91
CA MET A 100 2.61 9.79 23.99
C MET A 100 1.36 10.61 24.22
N PHE A 101 0.28 10.30 23.49
CA PHE A 101 -0.97 11.02 23.62
C PHE A 101 -1.59 10.83 25.01
N GLU A 102 -1.44 9.65 25.58
CA GLU A 102 -2.00 9.34 26.89
C GLU A 102 -1.11 9.76 28.05
N GLY A 103 0.14 10.11 27.74
CA GLY A 103 1.07 10.59 28.76
C GLY A 103 1.60 9.51 29.69
N GLY A 104 1.30 8.22 29.41
CA GLY A 104 1.69 7.15 30.31
C GLY A 104 3.09 6.63 30.10
N ALA A 105 3.57 6.67 28.88
CA ALA A 105 4.83 6.05 28.53
C ALA A 105 6.04 6.77 29.12
N ALA A 106 5.85 8.03 29.53
CA ALA A 106 6.96 8.82 30.05
C ALA A 106 7.44 8.37 31.42
N GLU A 107 6.67 7.60 32.09
CA GLU A 107 6.98 7.16 33.46
C GLU A 107 8.07 6.11 33.57
#